data_f0a0cd39a6ea26d2830c5979c7a41528
#
_entry.id   f0a0cd39a6ea26d2830c5979c7a41528
#
_cell.length_a   1.000
_cell.length_b   1.000
_cell.length_c   1.000
_cell.angle_alpha   90.00
_cell.angle_beta   90.00
_cell.angle_gamma   90.00
#
_symmetry.space_group_name_H-M   'P 1'
#
loop_
_entity.id
_entity.type
_entity.pdbx_description
1 polymer ?
#
loop_
_entity_poly.entity_id
_entity_poly.type
_entity_poly.pdbx_seq_one_letter_code
_entity_poly.pdbx_strand_id
1 'polypeptide(L)'
;MGVNLSGRSFIKLLDFSTEEIEYLLALSKNFKDMKRAGVPHRYLEGKNIVLLFQKTSTRTRCSFEVGGMDLGMGVTYLDPGSSQMGKKESIENTARVLGRMYDGIEFRGFAQEDVEDLAANAGVPVWNGLTDLWHPTQMLADILTVQENFNYDIKGKTLVFMGDAKNNVARSLMVVCSKLGMNFVACGPKECMPADDVIDACKPIAVENGCTITLTEDPKEACTGAHVIYTDVWVSMGEPDSVWTERIKELTPYRVTTELMALADPSAIFLHCLPAFHDTNTTIGADIAGKFGVTEMEVEDAVFESKQSKVFDEAENRMHTIKAIMYATLK
;
A
#
# COMPACT_ATOMS: atom_id res chain seq x y z
N MET A 1 -25.80 9.54 9.09
CA MET A 1 -25.16 10.85 8.79
C MET A 1 -24.17 10.58 7.66
N GLY A 2 -23.97 11.51 6.71
CA GLY A 2 -22.96 11.30 5.65
C GLY A 2 -21.54 11.36 6.23
N VAL A 3 -20.62 10.61 5.61
CA VAL A 3 -19.20 10.64 5.96
C VAL A 3 -18.62 12.03 5.71
N ASN A 4 -17.89 12.58 6.67
CA ASN A 4 -17.16 13.84 6.56
C ASN A 4 -15.72 13.65 7.02
N LEU A 5 -14.77 13.74 6.10
CA LEU A 5 -13.33 13.62 6.34
C LEU A 5 -12.59 14.96 6.21
N SER A 6 -13.30 16.07 6.04
CA SER A 6 -12.70 17.41 5.87
C SER A 6 -11.75 17.74 7.02
N GLY A 7 -10.53 18.15 6.70
CA GLY A 7 -9.48 18.49 7.65
C GLY A 7 -8.76 17.30 8.29
N ARG A 8 -9.17 16.06 8.05
CA ARG A 8 -8.53 14.87 8.63
C ARG A 8 -7.26 14.47 7.89
N SER A 9 -6.25 14.09 8.64
CA SER A 9 -5.05 13.43 8.11
C SER A 9 -5.32 11.95 7.82
N PHE A 10 -4.59 11.38 6.86
CA PHE A 10 -4.70 9.96 6.46
C PHE A 10 -3.41 9.22 6.77
N ILE A 11 -3.24 8.78 8.02
CA ILE A 11 -1.98 8.26 8.57
C ILE A 11 -1.94 6.74 8.57
N LYS A 12 -3.01 6.08 9.03
CA LYS A 12 -3.16 4.62 9.06
C LYS A 12 -4.64 4.25 9.00
N LEU A 13 -4.98 3.09 8.43
CA LEU A 13 -6.37 2.66 8.27
C LEU A 13 -7.05 2.27 9.60
N LEU A 14 -6.30 2.03 10.65
CA LEU A 14 -6.87 1.84 11.99
C LEU A 14 -7.69 3.06 12.47
N ASP A 15 -7.33 4.26 12.03
CA ASP A 15 -7.98 5.52 12.42
C ASP A 15 -9.32 5.77 11.69
N PHE A 16 -9.69 4.92 10.74
CA PHE A 16 -10.89 5.08 9.91
C PHE A 16 -11.89 3.95 10.18
N SER A 17 -13.17 4.28 10.19
CA SER A 17 -14.24 3.28 10.25
C SER A 17 -14.37 2.52 8.93
N THR A 18 -15.04 1.37 8.96
CA THR A 18 -15.40 0.62 7.75
C THR A 18 -16.18 1.49 6.76
N GLU A 19 -17.16 2.25 7.24
CA GLU A 19 -18.00 3.15 6.45
C GLU A 19 -17.18 4.26 5.77
N GLU A 20 -16.17 4.80 6.47
CA GLU A 20 -15.24 5.81 5.90
C GLU A 20 -14.35 5.21 4.81
N ILE A 21 -13.88 3.99 4.98
CA ILE A 21 -13.08 3.28 3.97
C ILE A 21 -13.94 2.95 2.74
N GLU A 22 -15.15 2.44 2.94
CA GLU A 22 -16.11 2.16 1.84
C GLU A 22 -16.45 3.45 1.07
N TYR A 23 -16.63 4.57 1.77
CA TYR A 23 -16.85 5.87 1.14
C TYR A 23 -15.66 6.28 0.24
N LEU A 24 -14.42 6.14 0.72
CA LEU A 24 -13.23 6.46 -0.06
C LEU A 24 -13.08 5.53 -1.29
N LEU A 25 -13.41 4.26 -1.16
CA LEU A 25 -13.39 3.30 -2.28
C LEU A 25 -14.46 3.64 -3.34
N ALA A 26 -15.68 3.97 -2.92
CA ALA A 26 -16.74 4.39 -3.83
C ALA A 26 -16.38 5.69 -4.57
N LEU A 27 -15.78 6.64 -3.87
CA LEU A 27 -15.29 7.90 -4.44
C LEU A 27 -14.14 7.66 -5.43
N SER A 28 -13.25 6.72 -5.12
CA SER A 28 -12.13 6.30 -5.99
C SER A 28 -12.63 5.74 -7.32
N LYS A 29 -13.64 4.86 -7.26
CA LYS A 29 -14.30 4.33 -8.45
C LYS A 29 -14.89 5.46 -9.31
N ASN A 30 -15.58 6.41 -8.69
CA ASN A 30 -16.16 7.54 -9.41
C ASN A 30 -15.07 8.36 -10.13
N PHE A 31 -13.94 8.65 -9.49
CA PHE A 31 -12.82 9.36 -10.13
C PHE A 31 -12.18 8.56 -11.26
N LYS A 32 -12.09 7.24 -11.12
CA LYS A 32 -11.61 6.35 -12.19
C LYS A 32 -12.54 6.38 -13.39
N ASP A 33 -13.84 6.26 -13.17
CA ASP A 33 -14.85 6.31 -14.22
C ASP A 33 -14.86 7.65 -14.95
N MET A 34 -14.79 8.77 -14.22
CA MET A 34 -14.68 10.12 -14.79
C MET A 34 -13.43 10.26 -15.67
N LYS A 35 -12.25 9.82 -15.19
CA LYS A 35 -11.02 9.90 -15.98
C LYS A 35 -11.10 9.06 -17.24
N ARG A 36 -11.60 7.83 -17.16
CA ARG A 36 -11.79 6.95 -18.32
C ARG A 36 -12.78 7.50 -19.34
N ALA A 37 -13.81 8.19 -18.86
CA ALA A 37 -14.82 8.86 -19.72
C ALA A 37 -14.35 10.24 -20.24
N GLY A 38 -13.16 10.71 -19.90
CA GLY A 38 -12.67 12.04 -20.28
C GLY A 38 -13.44 13.19 -19.62
N VAL A 39 -14.16 12.95 -18.51
CA VAL A 39 -14.91 13.97 -17.78
C VAL A 39 -13.97 14.78 -16.87
N PRO A 40 -13.83 16.10 -17.06
CA PRO A 40 -13.04 16.94 -16.18
C PRO A 40 -13.59 16.94 -14.75
N HIS A 41 -12.68 16.85 -13.75
CA HIS A 41 -13.06 16.80 -12.35
C HIS A 41 -12.13 17.63 -11.46
N ARG A 42 -11.94 18.90 -11.84
CA ARG A 42 -11.07 19.89 -11.17
C ARG A 42 -11.70 20.45 -9.90
N TYR A 43 -12.10 19.59 -8.97
CA TYR A 43 -12.88 19.97 -7.79
C TYR A 43 -12.09 20.67 -6.68
N LEU A 44 -10.75 20.68 -6.77
CA LEU A 44 -9.85 21.35 -5.83
C LEU A 44 -9.01 22.43 -6.52
N GLU A 45 -9.60 23.12 -7.50
CA GLU A 45 -8.94 24.21 -8.21
C GLU A 45 -8.48 25.31 -7.25
N GLY A 46 -7.23 25.76 -7.40
CA GLY A 46 -6.63 26.77 -6.55
C GLY A 46 -5.99 26.25 -5.26
N LYS A 47 -6.18 24.98 -4.90
CA LYS A 47 -5.46 24.31 -3.81
C LYS A 47 -4.03 23.95 -4.21
N ASN A 48 -3.12 23.94 -3.25
CA ASN A 48 -1.72 23.59 -3.45
C ASN A 48 -1.31 22.53 -2.42
N ILE A 49 -0.58 21.52 -2.88
CA ILE A 49 -0.05 20.46 -2.00
C ILE A 49 1.45 20.31 -2.16
N VAL A 50 2.10 19.82 -1.12
CA VAL A 50 3.52 19.47 -1.14
C VAL A 50 3.69 17.97 -0.92
N LEU A 51 4.59 17.37 -1.69
CA LEU A 51 5.04 15.98 -1.56
C LEU A 51 6.42 15.99 -0.91
N LEU A 52 6.50 15.51 0.33
CA LEU A 52 7.69 15.54 1.17
C LEU A 52 8.28 14.14 1.30
N PHE A 53 9.41 13.88 0.65
CA PHE A 53 10.01 12.56 0.55
C PHE A 53 11.33 12.47 1.29
N GLN A 54 11.45 11.47 2.18
CA GLN A 54 12.73 10.99 2.71
C GLN A 54 13.23 9.75 1.94
N LYS A 55 12.32 9.00 1.29
CA LYS A 55 12.59 7.85 0.41
C LYS A 55 12.06 8.13 -0.99
N THR A 56 12.81 7.80 -2.03
CA THR A 56 12.35 7.92 -3.41
C THR A 56 11.19 6.98 -3.72
N SER A 57 10.30 7.36 -4.63
CA SER A 57 9.23 6.51 -5.15
C SER A 57 8.68 7.06 -6.44
N THR A 58 8.66 6.24 -7.48
CA THR A 58 8.03 6.58 -8.76
C THR A 58 6.51 6.59 -8.63
N ARG A 59 5.92 5.51 -8.13
CA ARG A 59 4.46 5.34 -8.10
C ARG A 59 3.76 6.31 -7.16
N THR A 60 4.22 6.46 -5.93
CA THR A 60 3.62 7.41 -4.97
C THR A 60 3.70 8.83 -5.51
N ARG A 61 4.88 9.25 -5.98
CA ARG A 61 5.07 10.57 -6.58
C ARG A 61 4.12 10.81 -7.75
N CYS A 62 4.16 9.96 -8.77
CA CYS A 62 3.32 10.13 -9.96
C CYS A 62 1.82 10.10 -9.64
N SER A 63 1.38 9.26 -8.68
CA SER A 63 -0.02 9.18 -8.28
C SER A 63 -0.52 10.46 -7.63
N PHE A 64 0.28 11.08 -6.74
CA PHE A 64 -0.07 12.37 -6.14
C PHE A 64 0.06 13.53 -7.14
N GLU A 65 1.10 13.56 -7.97
CA GLU A 65 1.29 14.61 -8.98
C GLU A 65 0.12 14.61 -9.99
N VAL A 66 -0.13 13.46 -10.63
CA VAL A 66 -1.20 13.34 -11.63
C VAL A 66 -2.58 13.47 -10.99
N GLY A 67 -2.78 12.86 -9.82
CA GLY A 67 -4.03 13.01 -9.06
C GLY A 67 -4.33 14.45 -8.68
N GLY A 68 -3.32 15.19 -8.24
CA GLY A 68 -3.42 16.62 -7.93
C GLY A 68 -3.75 17.45 -9.16
N MET A 69 -3.06 17.22 -10.27
CA MET A 69 -3.32 17.91 -11.54
C MET A 69 -4.74 17.64 -12.06
N ASP A 70 -5.22 16.39 -11.98
CA ASP A 70 -6.58 16.02 -12.38
C ASP A 70 -7.63 16.78 -11.54
N LEU A 71 -7.37 16.96 -10.25
CA LEU A 71 -8.24 17.71 -9.32
C LEU A 71 -8.08 19.24 -9.43
N GLY A 72 -7.13 19.73 -10.23
CA GLY A 72 -6.89 21.17 -10.45
C GLY A 72 -5.95 21.83 -9.47
N MET A 73 -5.19 21.04 -8.71
CA MET A 73 -4.25 21.55 -7.71
C MET A 73 -2.87 21.87 -8.28
N GLY A 74 -2.15 22.79 -7.61
CA GLY A 74 -0.70 22.92 -7.73
C GLY A 74 -0.01 21.87 -6.88
N VAL A 75 1.09 21.28 -7.40
CA VAL A 75 1.86 20.24 -6.70
C VAL A 75 3.32 20.61 -6.67
N THR A 76 3.93 20.60 -5.49
CA THR A 76 5.38 20.79 -5.30
C THR A 76 5.99 19.49 -4.80
N TYR A 77 7.08 19.05 -5.41
CA TYR A 77 7.83 17.89 -4.97
C TYR A 77 9.12 18.30 -4.27
N LEU A 78 9.31 17.86 -3.04
CA LEU A 78 10.54 18.00 -2.26
C LEU A 78 11.21 16.62 -2.13
N ASP A 79 12.27 16.42 -2.88
CA ASP A 79 13.06 15.19 -2.84
C ASP A 79 13.91 15.09 -1.56
N PRO A 80 14.50 13.91 -1.25
CA PRO A 80 15.32 13.73 -0.04
C PRO A 80 16.54 14.66 0.05
N GLY A 81 17.00 15.21 -1.07
CA GLY A 81 18.14 16.15 -1.14
C GLY A 81 17.74 17.59 -0.93
N SER A 82 16.52 17.98 -1.30
CA SER A 82 16.05 19.37 -1.29
C SER A 82 15.37 19.79 0.02
N SER A 83 15.04 18.85 0.92
CA SER A 83 14.46 19.15 2.23
C SER A 83 15.52 19.29 3.33
N GLN A 84 15.31 20.24 4.24
CA GLN A 84 16.13 20.42 5.45
C GLN A 84 15.55 19.67 6.65
N MET A 85 14.36 19.05 6.52
CA MET A 85 13.68 18.33 7.57
C MET A 85 14.54 17.21 8.18
N GLY A 86 14.60 17.15 9.49
CA GLY A 86 15.42 16.19 10.23
C GLY A 86 16.94 16.44 10.15
N LYS A 87 17.40 17.48 9.42
CA LYS A 87 18.81 17.83 9.27
C LYS A 87 19.14 19.16 9.97
N LYS A 88 18.61 20.25 9.45
CA LYS A 88 18.79 21.61 9.99
C LYS A 88 17.51 22.20 10.56
N GLU A 89 16.37 21.57 10.29
CA GLU A 89 15.07 21.98 10.76
C GLU A 89 14.34 20.78 11.39
N SER A 90 13.67 20.99 12.51
CA SER A 90 12.88 19.94 13.16
C SER A 90 11.63 19.62 12.32
N ILE A 91 11.08 18.43 12.51
CA ILE A 91 9.86 18.00 11.84
C ILE A 91 8.70 18.93 12.16
N GLU A 92 8.54 19.32 13.44
CA GLU A 92 7.52 20.28 13.88
C GLU A 92 7.63 21.64 13.20
N ASN A 93 8.86 22.19 13.05
CA ASN A 93 9.04 23.47 12.39
C ASN A 93 8.75 23.38 10.90
N THR A 94 9.23 22.32 10.24
CA THR A 94 8.91 22.03 8.84
C THR A 94 7.39 21.93 8.64
N ALA A 95 6.68 21.19 9.53
CA ALA A 95 5.23 21.06 9.49
C ALA A 95 4.52 22.43 9.57
N ARG A 96 4.92 23.27 10.52
CA ARG A 96 4.34 24.61 10.72
C ARG A 96 4.59 25.55 9.53
N VAL A 97 5.76 25.44 8.88
CA VAL A 97 6.09 26.23 7.69
C VAL A 97 5.25 25.75 6.50
N LEU A 98 5.28 24.45 6.21
CA LEU A 98 4.58 23.88 5.05
C LEU A 98 3.05 24.05 5.19
N GLY A 99 2.50 23.83 6.39
CA GLY A 99 1.06 24.00 6.66
C GLY A 99 0.53 25.46 6.53
N ARG A 100 1.44 26.46 6.45
CA ARG A 100 1.08 27.86 6.13
C ARG A 100 1.19 28.21 4.65
N MET A 101 1.85 27.34 3.87
CA MET A 101 2.05 27.55 2.43
C MET A 101 1.15 26.67 1.59
N TYR A 102 0.81 25.49 2.08
CA TYR A 102 0.09 24.45 1.36
C TYR A 102 -1.22 24.07 2.06
N ASP A 103 -2.18 23.57 1.29
CA ASP A 103 -3.47 23.08 1.79
C ASP A 103 -3.39 21.62 2.29
N GLY A 104 -2.34 20.88 1.92
CA GLY A 104 -2.11 19.50 2.35
C GLY A 104 -0.68 19.06 2.11
N ILE A 105 -0.24 18.07 2.88
CA ILE A 105 1.12 17.55 2.86
C ILE A 105 1.08 16.03 2.65
N GLU A 106 1.70 15.52 1.61
CA GLU A 106 2.05 14.10 1.52
C GLU A 106 3.42 13.87 2.12
N PHE A 107 3.53 12.81 2.90
CA PHE A 107 4.80 12.39 3.48
C PHE A 107 5.12 10.94 3.13
N ARG A 108 6.34 10.72 2.64
CA ARG A 108 6.90 9.38 2.44
C ARG A 108 8.26 9.29 3.10
N GLY A 109 8.37 8.49 4.16
CA GLY A 109 9.57 8.44 4.98
C GLY A 109 9.84 7.10 5.62
N PHE A 110 10.59 7.15 6.72
CA PHE A 110 11.00 6.00 7.52
C PHE A 110 10.13 5.86 8.76
N ALA A 111 10.34 6.71 9.75
CA ALA A 111 9.70 6.61 11.05
C ALA A 111 8.21 7.00 10.98
N GLN A 112 7.39 6.24 11.70
CA GLN A 112 5.96 6.52 11.84
C GLN A 112 5.75 7.82 12.64
N GLU A 113 6.58 8.04 13.64
CA GLU A 113 6.55 9.24 14.49
C GLU A 113 6.70 10.52 13.65
N ASP A 114 7.52 10.50 12.60
CA ASP A 114 7.74 11.66 11.72
C ASP A 114 6.43 12.13 11.06
N VAL A 115 5.63 11.21 10.54
CA VAL A 115 4.35 11.55 9.90
C VAL A 115 3.28 11.93 10.92
N GLU A 116 3.30 11.34 12.11
CA GLU A 116 2.39 11.70 13.21
C GLU A 116 2.71 13.11 13.74
N ASP A 117 3.99 13.46 13.90
CA ASP A 117 4.44 14.81 14.28
C ASP A 117 4.09 15.85 13.21
N LEU A 118 4.27 15.52 11.92
CA LEU A 118 3.81 16.37 10.82
C LEU A 118 2.30 16.62 10.94
N ALA A 119 1.50 15.59 11.12
CA ALA A 119 0.05 15.69 11.22
C ALA A 119 -0.42 16.51 12.44
N ALA A 120 0.29 16.37 13.56
CA ALA A 120 -0.03 17.10 14.79
C ALA A 120 0.29 18.61 14.69
N ASN A 121 1.26 19.02 13.86
CA ASN A 121 1.78 20.38 13.85
C ASN A 121 1.49 21.18 12.57
N ALA A 122 1.08 20.53 11.46
CA ALA A 122 0.88 21.20 10.18
C ALA A 122 -0.35 22.13 10.14
N GLY A 123 -1.43 21.78 10.86
CA GLY A 123 -2.72 22.50 10.78
C GLY A 123 -3.48 22.31 9.46
N VAL A 124 -2.98 21.43 8.58
CA VAL A 124 -3.61 20.99 7.34
C VAL A 124 -3.54 19.45 7.25
N PRO A 125 -4.37 18.79 6.42
CA PRO A 125 -4.29 17.34 6.24
C PRO A 125 -2.90 16.86 5.84
N VAL A 126 -2.44 15.79 6.49
CA VAL A 126 -1.20 15.07 6.16
C VAL A 126 -1.58 13.66 5.69
N TRP A 127 -1.00 13.21 4.58
CA TRP A 127 -1.24 11.90 4.00
C TRP A 127 0.03 11.06 4.03
N ASN A 128 -0.07 9.89 4.66
CA ASN A 128 1.01 8.93 4.74
C ASN A 128 1.14 8.16 3.41
N GLY A 129 2.10 8.53 2.59
CA GLY A 129 2.45 7.83 1.36
C GLY A 129 3.13 6.48 1.61
N LEU A 130 3.92 6.38 2.67
CA LEU A 130 4.51 5.17 3.26
C LEU A 130 5.40 5.56 4.44
N THR A 131 5.35 4.75 5.50
CA THR A 131 6.36 4.67 6.55
C THR A 131 6.83 3.22 6.72
N ASP A 132 7.79 2.95 7.59
CA ASP A 132 8.23 1.59 7.88
C ASP A 132 7.12 0.75 8.54
N LEU A 133 6.13 1.38 9.20
CA LEU A 133 5.01 0.69 9.84
C LEU A 133 3.75 0.58 8.99
N TRP A 134 3.44 1.57 8.14
CA TRP A 134 2.15 1.64 7.45
C TRP A 134 2.27 2.08 6.00
N HIS A 135 1.42 1.52 5.15
CA HIS A 135 1.25 1.95 3.75
C HIS A 135 -0.24 2.13 3.39
N PRO A 136 -0.96 3.06 4.05
CA PRO A 136 -2.42 3.14 3.95
C PRO A 136 -2.92 3.49 2.55
N THR A 137 -2.19 4.30 1.79
CA THR A 137 -2.57 4.69 0.42
C THR A 137 -2.50 3.53 -0.57
N GLN A 138 -1.64 2.52 -0.33
CA GLN A 138 -1.58 1.31 -1.13
C GLN A 138 -2.84 0.46 -0.91
N MET A 139 -3.27 0.30 0.32
CA MET A 139 -4.38 -0.58 0.69
C MET A 139 -5.69 -0.24 -0.01
N LEU A 140 -6.00 1.05 -0.20
CA LEU A 140 -7.20 1.43 -0.94
C LEU A 140 -7.11 1.03 -2.41
N ALA A 141 -5.92 1.08 -3.01
CA ALA A 141 -5.71 0.66 -4.39
C ALA A 141 -5.83 -0.86 -4.54
N ASP A 142 -5.25 -1.61 -3.59
CA ASP A 142 -5.33 -3.06 -3.54
C ASP A 142 -6.80 -3.51 -3.46
N ILE A 143 -7.55 -2.95 -2.51
CA ILE A 143 -8.97 -3.28 -2.33
C ILE A 143 -9.82 -2.83 -3.52
N LEU A 144 -9.58 -1.67 -4.09
CA LEU A 144 -10.29 -1.26 -5.32
C LEU A 144 -10.03 -2.25 -6.46
N THR A 145 -8.79 -2.75 -6.59
CA THR A 145 -8.43 -3.76 -7.59
C THR A 145 -9.12 -5.09 -7.30
N VAL A 146 -9.19 -5.51 -6.04
CA VAL A 146 -9.95 -6.70 -5.63
C VAL A 146 -11.44 -6.51 -5.96
N GLN A 147 -12.04 -5.38 -5.59
CA GLN A 147 -13.44 -5.07 -5.89
C GLN A 147 -13.74 -5.15 -7.40
N GLU A 148 -12.89 -4.60 -8.25
CA GLU A 148 -13.06 -4.62 -9.71
C GLU A 148 -13.00 -6.04 -10.29
N ASN A 149 -12.21 -6.93 -9.72
CA ASN A 149 -12.07 -8.31 -10.19
C ASN A 149 -13.13 -9.26 -9.61
N PHE A 150 -13.79 -8.90 -8.51
CA PHE A 150 -14.83 -9.71 -7.85
C PHE A 150 -16.21 -9.03 -7.84
N ASN A 151 -16.51 -8.19 -8.84
CA ASN A 151 -17.80 -7.52 -9.00
C ASN A 151 -18.27 -6.77 -7.74
N TYR A 152 -17.33 -6.18 -6.98
CA TYR A 152 -17.56 -5.45 -5.73
C TYR A 152 -18.12 -6.31 -4.57
N ASP A 153 -18.10 -7.64 -4.71
CA ASP A 153 -18.44 -8.60 -3.66
C ASP A 153 -17.17 -9.23 -3.09
N ILE A 154 -16.64 -8.61 -2.03
CA ILE A 154 -15.35 -8.99 -1.43
C ILE A 154 -15.49 -9.62 -0.03
N LYS A 155 -16.67 -9.54 0.61
CA LYS A 155 -16.88 -10.12 1.94
C LYS A 155 -16.70 -11.64 1.91
N GLY A 156 -15.98 -12.16 2.92
CA GLY A 156 -15.68 -13.59 3.03
C GLY A 156 -14.62 -14.10 2.07
N LYS A 157 -14.11 -13.26 1.12
CA LYS A 157 -12.98 -13.65 0.27
C LYS A 157 -11.70 -13.68 1.08
N THR A 158 -10.78 -14.57 0.69
CA THR A 158 -9.51 -14.79 1.38
C THR A 158 -8.38 -14.13 0.62
N LEU A 159 -7.65 -13.26 1.30
CA LEU A 159 -6.38 -12.70 0.85
C LEU A 159 -5.24 -13.36 1.62
N VAL A 160 -4.29 -13.94 0.89
CA VAL A 160 -3.05 -14.52 1.42
C VAL A 160 -1.91 -13.55 1.17
N PHE A 161 -1.21 -13.15 2.21
CA PHE A 161 0.09 -12.49 2.09
C PHE A 161 1.20 -13.52 2.25
N MET A 162 2.07 -13.60 1.25
CA MET A 162 3.14 -14.60 1.16
C MET A 162 4.50 -13.97 1.37
N GLY A 163 5.28 -14.44 2.34
CA GLY A 163 6.65 -13.97 2.58
C GLY A 163 6.86 -13.28 3.94
N ASP A 164 7.51 -12.11 3.96
CA ASP A 164 7.77 -11.35 5.19
C ASP A 164 6.54 -10.54 5.63
N ALA A 165 5.68 -11.18 6.41
CA ALA A 165 4.45 -10.57 6.92
C ALA A 165 4.65 -9.59 8.10
N LYS A 166 5.89 -9.30 8.51
CA LYS A 166 6.21 -8.20 9.44
C LYS A 166 6.18 -6.84 8.78
N ASN A 167 6.29 -6.78 7.46
CA ASN A 167 6.40 -5.53 6.72
C ASN A 167 5.14 -4.67 6.80
N ASN A 168 5.27 -3.40 6.41
CA ASN A 168 4.20 -2.41 6.45
C ASN A 168 3.01 -2.74 5.52
N VAL A 169 3.24 -3.47 4.42
CA VAL A 169 2.19 -3.87 3.47
C VAL A 169 1.31 -4.94 4.10
N ALA A 170 1.90 -6.06 4.58
CA ALA A 170 1.16 -7.12 5.26
C ALA A 170 0.38 -6.60 6.47
N ARG A 171 1.04 -5.75 7.29
CA ARG A 171 0.44 -5.10 8.44
C ARG A 171 -0.79 -4.26 8.04
N SER A 172 -0.69 -3.48 7.00
CA SER A 172 -1.78 -2.63 6.50
C SER A 172 -2.89 -3.44 5.82
N LEU A 173 -2.54 -4.51 5.10
CA LEU A 173 -3.51 -5.45 4.50
C LEU A 173 -4.34 -6.15 5.57
N MET A 174 -3.74 -6.62 6.67
CA MET A 174 -4.47 -7.22 7.78
C MET A 174 -5.55 -6.28 8.32
N VAL A 175 -5.24 -4.99 8.48
CA VAL A 175 -6.21 -3.99 8.95
C VAL A 175 -7.36 -3.82 7.96
N VAL A 176 -7.06 -3.60 6.68
CA VAL A 176 -8.11 -3.32 5.68
C VAL A 176 -8.98 -4.55 5.44
N CYS A 177 -8.40 -5.74 5.39
CA CYS A 177 -9.15 -7.00 5.28
C CYS A 177 -10.10 -7.18 6.47
N SER A 178 -9.61 -6.99 7.69
CA SER A 178 -10.43 -7.09 8.91
C SER A 178 -11.60 -6.10 8.90
N LYS A 179 -11.39 -4.86 8.45
CA LYS A 179 -12.45 -3.84 8.39
C LYS A 179 -13.50 -4.12 7.30
N LEU A 180 -13.09 -4.71 6.20
CA LEU A 180 -14.00 -4.95 5.05
C LEU A 180 -14.58 -6.38 5.01
N GLY A 181 -14.35 -7.18 6.06
CA GLY A 181 -14.89 -8.53 6.16
C GLY A 181 -14.24 -9.55 5.23
N MET A 182 -12.97 -9.33 4.83
CA MET A 182 -12.15 -10.28 4.10
C MET A 182 -11.33 -11.13 5.07
N ASN A 183 -11.19 -12.42 4.80
CA ASN A 183 -10.25 -13.26 5.54
C ASN A 183 -8.81 -12.88 5.16
N PHE A 184 -7.93 -12.78 6.15
CA PHE A 184 -6.52 -12.52 5.95
C PHE A 184 -5.68 -13.71 6.41
N VAL A 185 -4.79 -14.18 5.56
CA VAL A 185 -3.83 -15.25 5.88
C VAL A 185 -2.41 -14.69 5.72
N ALA A 186 -1.64 -14.68 6.79
CA ALA A 186 -0.20 -14.44 6.72
C ALA A 186 0.52 -15.77 6.60
N CYS A 187 1.26 -15.96 5.51
CA CYS A 187 2.04 -17.16 5.24
C CYS A 187 3.52 -16.81 5.06
N GLY A 188 4.34 -17.30 5.96
CA GLY A 188 5.78 -17.03 5.97
C GLY A 188 6.48 -17.85 7.05
N PRO A 189 7.82 -17.75 7.17
CA PRO A 189 8.53 -18.37 8.28
C PRO A 189 8.10 -17.71 9.61
N LYS A 190 8.20 -18.44 10.70
CA LYS A 190 7.78 -18.01 12.04
C LYS A 190 8.36 -16.63 12.41
N GLU A 191 9.61 -16.40 12.06
CA GLU A 191 10.32 -15.15 12.34
C GLU A 191 9.80 -13.96 11.53
N CYS A 192 9.04 -14.22 10.47
CA CYS A 192 8.43 -13.21 9.59
C CYS A 192 6.92 -13.05 9.81
N MET A 193 6.35 -13.60 10.89
CA MET A 193 4.93 -13.42 11.21
C MET A 193 4.63 -12.00 11.68
N PRO A 194 3.40 -11.50 11.47
CA PRO A 194 2.99 -10.18 11.95
C PRO A 194 3.21 -10.01 13.44
N ALA A 195 3.51 -8.80 13.87
CA ALA A 195 3.70 -8.49 15.28
C ALA A 195 2.37 -8.56 16.07
N ASP A 196 2.44 -8.90 17.36
CA ASP A 196 1.26 -9.09 18.21
C ASP A 196 0.39 -7.84 18.33
N ASP A 197 0.98 -6.64 18.30
CA ASP A 197 0.24 -5.38 18.41
C ASP A 197 -0.80 -5.19 17.31
N VAL A 198 -0.46 -5.51 16.04
CA VAL A 198 -1.41 -5.41 14.93
C VAL A 198 -2.42 -6.56 14.95
N ILE A 199 -1.99 -7.76 15.31
CA ILE A 199 -2.89 -8.91 15.46
C ILE A 199 -3.96 -8.62 16.50
N ASP A 200 -3.56 -8.13 17.68
CA ASP A 200 -4.47 -7.82 18.77
C ASP A 200 -5.40 -6.64 18.45
N ALA A 201 -4.93 -5.65 17.70
CA ALA A 201 -5.77 -4.58 17.19
C ALA A 201 -6.80 -5.06 16.15
N CYS A 202 -6.44 -6.02 15.30
CA CYS A 202 -7.30 -6.50 14.21
C CYS A 202 -8.30 -7.59 14.63
N LYS A 203 -7.96 -8.45 15.61
CA LYS A 203 -8.85 -9.53 16.07
C LYS A 203 -10.27 -9.09 16.39
N PRO A 204 -10.52 -8.06 17.24
CA PRO A 204 -11.89 -7.62 17.54
C PRO A 204 -12.60 -7.08 16.30
N ILE A 205 -11.88 -6.38 15.41
CA ILE A 205 -12.41 -5.83 14.16
C ILE A 205 -12.85 -6.97 13.22
N ALA A 206 -12.01 -8.01 13.11
CA ALA A 206 -12.31 -9.17 12.28
C ALA A 206 -13.56 -9.93 12.78
N VAL A 207 -13.69 -10.11 14.10
CA VAL A 207 -14.88 -10.71 14.72
C VAL A 207 -16.14 -9.88 14.42
N GLU A 208 -16.07 -8.57 14.58
CA GLU A 208 -17.19 -7.65 14.30
C GLU A 208 -17.66 -7.73 12.85
N ASN A 209 -16.72 -7.85 11.90
CA ASN A 209 -17.00 -7.90 10.47
C ASN A 209 -17.15 -9.32 9.89
N GLY A 210 -17.09 -10.36 10.76
CA GLY A 210 -17.35 -11.74 10.37
C GLY A 210 -16.28 -12.39 9.51
N CYS A 211 -15.01 -12.01 9.69
CA CYS A 211 -13.87 -12.58 8.98
C CYS A 211 -12.79 -13.12 9.94
N THR A 212 -11.77 -13.77 9.39
CA THR A 212 -10.73 -14.46 10.15
C THR A 212 -9.34 -13.92 9.84
N ILE A 213 -8.44 -14.03 10.82
CA ILE A 213 -6.99 -13.83 10.66
C ILE A 213 -6.32 -15.17 10.97
N THR A 214 -5.57 -15.69 10.01
CA THR A 214 -4.85 -16.97 10.10
C THR A 214 -3.36 -16.75 9.89
N LEU A 215 -2.53 -17.43 10.67
CA LEU A 215 -1.08 -17.47 10.52
C LEU A 215 -0.67 -18.91 10.20
N THR A 216 0.10 -19.13 9.14
CA THR A 216 0.56 -20.47 8.77
C THR A 216 1.96 -20.42 8.14
N GLU A 217 2.72 -21.47 8.33
CA GLU A 217 4.02 -21.69 7.68
C GLU A 217 3.90 -22.58 6.43
N ASP A 218 2.68 -23.08 6.10
CA ASP A 218 2.45 -23.95 4.94
C ASP A 218 1.88 -23.17 3.74
N PRO A 219 2.69 -22.91 2.68
CA PRO A 219 2.23 -22.20 1.49
C PRO A 219 1.08 -22.88 0.75
N LYS A 220 1.03 -24.22 0.77
CA LYS A 220 -0.03 -24.97 0.07
C LYS A 220 -1.36 -24.85 0.81
N GLU A 221 -1.32 -24.97 2.13
CA GLU A 221 -2.50 -24.72 2.97
C GLU A 221 -3.01 -23.30 2.78
N ALA A 222 -2.12 -22.31 2.85
CA ALA A 222 -2.45 -20.90 2.70
C ALA A 222 -3.14 -20.58 1.36
N CYS A 223 -2.57 -21.09 0.25
CA CYS A 223 -3.07 -20.79 -1.09
C CYS A 223 -4.32 -21.58 -1.48
N THR A 224 -4.62 -22.70 -0.82
CA THR A 224 -5.78 -23.53 -1.20
C THR A 224 -7.09 -22.77 -1.09
N GLY A 225 -7.75 -22.53 -2.23
CA GLY A 225 -9.02 -21.80 -2.32
C GLY A 225 -8.91 -20.30 -2.05
N ALA A 226 -7.71 -19.72 -1.98
CA ALA A 226 -7.49 -18.29 -1.82
C ALA A 226 -8.01 -17.52 -3.04
N HIS A 227 -8.53 -16.31 -2.81
CA HIS A 227 -9.04 -15.43 -3.88
C HIS A 227 -8.01 -14.39 -4.33
N VAL A 228 -7.14 -13.98 -3.42
CA VAL A 228 -6.06 -13.04 -3.69
C VAL A 228 -4.77 -13.59 -3.10
N ILE A 229 -3.72 -13.70 -3.91
CA ILE A 229 -2.37 -13.99 -3.44
C ILE A 229 -1.55 -12.71 -3.61
N TYR A 230 -0.99 -12.23 -2.52
CA TYR A 230 -0.21 -11.00 -2.44
C TYR A 230 1.20 -11.32 -1.94
N THR A 231 2.20 -10.67 -2.49
CA THR A 231 3.57 -10.71 -1.95
C THR A 231 4.25 -9.36 -2.08
N ASP A 232 5.38 -9.19 -1.43
CA ASP A 232 6.22 -8.01 -1.51
C ASP A 232 7.69 -8.44 -1.54
N VAL A 233 8.59 -7.53 -1.90
CA VAL A 233 10.04 -7.78 -1.98
C VAL A 233 10.57 -8.38 -0.67
N TRP A 234 11.51 -9.33 -0.77
CA TRP A 234 12.09 -9.99 0.39
C TRP A 234 13.04 -9.09 1.19
N VAL A 235 13.59 -8.06 0.55
CA VAL A 235 14.47 -7.07 1.18
C VAL A 235 13.93 -5.68 0.86
N SER A 236 13.55 -4.96 1.90
CA SER A 236 12.95 -3.62 1.78
C SER A 236 14.00 -2.56 1.48
N MET A 237 13.55 -1.43 0.88
CA MET A 237 14.41 -0.27 0.66
C MET A 237 14.98 0.27 1.98
N GLY A 238 16.31 0.30 2.08
CA GLY A 238 17.03 0.79 3.26
C GLY A 238 17.64 -0.32 4.11
N GLU A 239 17.31 -1.60 3.85
CA GLU A 239 17.99 -2.72 4.49
C GLU A 239 19.40 -2.92 3.87
N PRO A 240 20.39 -3.35 4.67
CA PRO A 240 21.75 -3.56 4.17
C PRO A 240 21.86 -4.79 3.28
N ASP A 241 22.77 -4.77 2.29
CA ASP A 241 23.01 -5.89 1.37
C ASP A 241 23.38 -7.21 2.07
N SER A 242 23.86 -7.14 3.31
CA SER A 242 24.24 -8.33 4.09
C SER A 242 23.08 -9.25 4.43
N VAL A 243 21.83 -8.77 4.39
CA VAL A 243 20.64 -9.58 4.75
C VAL A 243 20.17 -10.49 3.62
N TRP A 244 20.61 -10.27 2.36
CA TRP A 244 20.12 -11.03 1.20
C TRP A 244 20.31 -12.55 1.33
N THR A 245 21.47 -13.00 1.79
CA THR A 245 21.77 -14.45 1.90
C THR A 245 20.76 -15.17 2.79
N GLU A 246 20.45 -14.58 3.95
CA GLU A 246 19.54 -15.14 4.92
C GLU A 246 18.08 -15.05 4.41
N ARG A 247 17.68 -13.90 3.90
CA ARG A 247 16.35 -13.67 3.34
C ARG A 247 16.04 -14.62 2.17
N ILE A 248 16.95 -14.80 1.23
CA ILE A 248 16.79 -15.75 0.12
C ILE A 248 16.58 -17.16 0.65
N LYS A 249 17.40 -17.59 1.61
CA LYS A 249 17.30 -18.94 2.19
C LYS A 249 15.95 -19.16 2.89
N GLU A 250 15.52 -18.20 3.69
CA GLU A 250 14.30 -18.31 4.49
C GLU A 250 13.03 -18.16 3.66
N LEU A 251 13.03 -17.26 2.66
CA LEU A 251 11.82 -16.87 1.94
C LEU A 251 11.62 -17.60 0.61
N THR A 252 12.65 -18.30 0.07
CA THR A 252 12.49 -19.10 -1.15
C THR A 252 11.33 -20.10 -1.11
N PRO A 253 11.01 -20.78 0.01
CA PRO A 253 9.84 -21.67 0.10
C PRO A 253 8.50 -20.95 -0.04
N TYR A 254 8.49 -19.62 0.13
CA TYR A 254 7.31 -18.74 0.10
C TYR A 254 7.23 -17.90 -1.18
N ARG A 255 8.05 -18.23 -2.21
CA ARG A 255 7.89 -17.64 -3.54
C ARG A 255 6.53 -17.99 -4.10
N VAL A 256 5.83 -16.98 -4.65
CA VAL A 256 4.57 -17.22 -5.36
C VAL A 256 4.87 -17.87 -6.71
N THR A 257 4.46 -19.13 -6.85
CA THR A 257 4.70 -19.94 -8.04
C THR A 257 3.42 -20.26 -8.78
N THR A 258 3.55 -20.67 -10.04
CA THR A 258 2.41 -21.16 -10.83
C THR A 258 1.72 -22.36 -10.19
N GLU A 259 2.45 -23.21 -9.46
CA GLU A 259 1.89 -24.34 -8.71
C GLU A 259 1.03 -23.87 -7.53
N LEU A 260 1.46 -22.84 -6.79
CA LEU A 260 0.68 -22.25 -5.70
C LEU A 260 -0.56 -21.53 -6.22
N MET A 261 -0.43 -20.79 -7.33
CA MET A 261 -1.59 -20.15 -7.98
C MET A 261 -2.62 -21.18 -8.46
N ALA A 262 -2.20 -22.38 -8.86
CA ALA A 262 -3.11 -23.44 -9.30
C ALA A 262 -3.92 -24.06 -8.13
N LEU A 263 -3.50 -23.90 -6.87
CA LEU A 263 -4.25 -24.34 -5.68
C LEU A 263 -5.31 -23.32 -5.26
N ALA A 264 -5.20 -22.09 -5.71
CA ALA A 264 -6.11 -21.01 -5.38
C ALA A 264 -7.47 -21.19 -6.08
N ASP A 265 -8.42 -20.33 -5.73
CA ASP A 265 -9.71 -20.27 -6.44
C ASP A 265 -9.46 -20.02 -7.95
N PRO A 266 -10.23 -20.65 -8.87
CA PRO A 266 -10.06 -20.43 -10.31
C PRO A 266 -10.17 -18.97 -10.75
N SER A 267 -10.83 -18.11 -9.98
CA SER A 267 -10.91 -16.66 -10.21
C SER A 267 -9.83 -15.86 -9.49
N ALA A 268 -8.88 -16.52 -8.83
CA ALA A 268 -7.86 -15.85 -8.02
C ALA A 268 -7.01 -14.88 -8.84
N ILE A 269 -6.65 -13.77 -8.19
CA ILE A 269 -5.74 -12.76 -8.72
C ILE A 269 -4.44 -12.70 -7.92
N PHE A 270 -3.37 -12.29 -8.61
CA PHE A 270 -2.08 -11.97 -8.00
C PHE A 270 -1.91 -10.44 -7.89
N LEU A 271 -1.45 -9.97 -6.74
CA LEU A 271 -1.17 -8.58 -6.43
C LEU A 271 0.25 -8.39 -5.88
N HIS A 272 0.82 -7.20 -6.12
CA HIS A 272 2.13 -6.78 -5.63
C HIS A 272 2.25 -5.26 -5.73
N CYS A 273 2.61 -4.58 -4.64
CA CYS A 273 2.71 -3.11 -4.63
C CYS A 273 3.78 -2.52 -5.55
N LEU A 274 4.66 -3.34 -6.10
CA LEU A 274 5.81 -2.98 -6.93
C LEU A 274 6.85 -2.07 -6.22
N PRO A 275 8.16 -2.18 -6.55
CA PRO A 275 8.73 -3.02 -7.61
C PRO A 275 8.75 -4.50 -7.24
N ALA A 276 8.79 -5.40 -8.21
CA ALA A 276 8.94 -6.83 -8.03
C ALA A 276 10.25 -7.33 -8.65
N PHE A 277 10.84 -8.37 -8.05
CA PHE A 277 12.04 -9.03 -8.56
C PHE A 277 11.68 -10.39 -9.15
N HIS A 278 10.93 -10.38 -10.25
CA HIS A 278 10.47 -11.57 -10.96
C HIS A 278 11.41 -12.00 -12.11
N ASP A 279 12.39 -11.14 -12.47
CA ASP A 279 13.35 -11.37 -13.55
C ASP A 279 14.71 -10.73 -13.28
N THR A 280 15.61 -10.77 -14.26
CA THR A 280 16.95 -10.17 -14.21
C THR A 280 17.07 -8.84 -14.97
N ASN A 281 15.96 -8.23 -15.39
CA ASN A 281 15.97 -7.00 -16.19
C ASN A 281 16.27 -5.73 -15.38
N THR A 282 16.34 -5.84 -14.05
CA THR A 282 16.74 -4.73 -13.16
C THR A 282 18.20 -4.89 -12.74
N THR A 283 18.87 -3.77 -12.42
CA THR A 283 20.26 -3.81 -11.91
C THR A 283 20.39 -4.69 -10.68
N ILE A 284 19.43 -4.60 -9.75
CA ILE A 284 19.41 -5.41 -8.52
C ILE A 284 19.13 -6.87 -8.84
N GLY A 285 18.16 -7.18 -9.68
CA GLY A 285 17.86 -8.56 -10.10
C GLY A 285 19.05 -9.24 -10.77
N ALA A 286 19.74 -8.52 -11.68
CA ALA A 286 20.95 -9.04 -12.32
C ALA A 286 22.11 -9.27 -11.32
N ASP A 287 22.30 -8.36 -10.36
CA ASP A 287 23.34 -8.48 -9.32
C ASP A 287 23.07 -9.70 -8.40
N ILE A 288 21.82 -9.89 -7.98
CA ILE A 288 21.41 -11.05 -7.17
C ILE A 288 21.55 -12.35 -7.95
N ALA A 289 21.13 -12.39 -9.21
CA ALA A 289 21.32 -13.55 -10.07
C ALA A 289 22.82 -13.91 -10.19
N GLY A 290 23.69 -12.92 -10.35
CA GLY A 290 25.14 -13.12 -10.40
C GLY A 290 25.75 -13.60 -9.09
N LYS A 291 25.27 -13.10 -7.94
CA LYS A 291 25.81 -13.42 -6.61
C LYS A 291 25.25 -14.72 -6.02
N PHE A 292 23.97 -14.99 -6.22
CA PHE A 292 23.23 -16.06 -5.54
C PHE A 292 22.67 -17.12 -6.49
N GLY A 293 22.72 -16.90 -7.81
CA GLY A 293 22.14 -17.81 -8.81
C GLY A 293 20.61 -17.83 -8.81
N VAL A 294 19.96 -16.82 -8.23
CA VAL A 294 18.50 -16.70 -8.14
C VAL A 294 18.02 -15.64 -9.12
N THR A 295 17.24 -16.06 -10.11
CA THR A 295 16.74 -15.18 -11.20
C THR A 295 15.34 -14.65 -10.96
N GLU A 296 14.57 -15.30 -10.08
CA GLU A 296 13.22 -14.94 -9.67
C GLU A 296 13.17 -15.00 -8.15
N MET A 297 12.65 -13.98 -7.49
CA MET A 297 12.65 -13.93 -6.03
C MET A 297 11.27 -14.20 -5.43
N GLU A 298 10.54 -13.17 -5.05
CA GLU A 298 9.26 -13.31 -4.35
C GLU A 298 8.13 -13.87 -5.23
N VAL A 299 8.29 -13.81 -6.54
CA VAL A 299 7.30 -14.32 -7.50
C VAL A 299 7.99 -14.84 -8.77
N GLU A 300 7.46 -15.91 -9.36
CA GLU A 300 7.85 -16.39 -10.69
C GLU A 300 7.42 -15.40 -11.79
N ASP A 301 8.25 -15.22 -12.82
CA ASP A 301 7.93 -14.41 -14.00
C ASP A 301 6.63 -14.86 -14.68
N ALA A 302 6.44 -16.18 -14.77
CA ALA A 302 5.24 -16.78 -15.32
C ALA A 302 3.95 -16.40 -14.56
N VAL A 303 4.01 -16.13 -13.25
CA VAL A 303 2.88 -15.62 -12.47
C VAL A 303 2.72 -14.13 -12.69
N PHE A 304 3.83 -13.38 -12.63
CA PHE A 304 3.84 -11.93 -12.77
C PHE A 304 3.28 -11.48 -14.12
N GLU A 305 3.61 -12.16 -15.21
CA GLU A 305 3.14 -11.87 -16.57
C GLU A 305 1.81 -12.58 -16.94
N SER A 306 1.21 -13.32 -15.99
CA SER A 306 -0.03 -14.06 -16.25
C SER A 306 -1.26 -13.14 -16.33
N LYS A 307 -2.37 -13.68 -16.82
CA LYS A 307 -3.68 -12.98 -16.80
C LYS A 307 -4.25 -12.79 -15.39
N GLN A 308 -3.81 -13.61 -14.43
CA GLN A 308 -4.20 -13.49 -13.02
C GLN A 308 -3.50 -12.32 -12.32
N SER A 309 -2.35 -11.89 -12.83
CA SER A 309 -1.64 -10.71 -12.34
C SER A 309 -2.44 -9.44 -12.61
N LYS A 310 -2.64 -8.63 -11.56
CA LYS A 310 -3.33 -7.34 -11.60
C LYS A 310 -2.45 -6.20 -11.07
N VAL A 311 -1.16 -6.42 -11.04
CA VAL A 311 -0.18 -5.47 -10.46
C VAL A 311 -0.18 -4.10 -11.14
N PHE A 312 -0.46 -4.04 -12.46
CA PHE A 312 -0.52 -2.77 -13.19
C PHE A 312 -1.86 -2.06 -13.01
N ASP A 313 -2.97 -2.82 -12.92
CA ASP A 313 -4.28 -2.28 -12.55
C ASP A 313 -4.25 -1.70 -11.12
N GLU A 314 -3.59 -2.41 -10.20
CA GLU A 314 -3.32 -1.98 -8.83
C GLU A 314 -2.50 -0.68 -8.80
N ALA A 315 -1.43 -0.61 -9.57
CA ALA A 315 -0.60 0.59 -9.69
C ALA A 315 -1.38 1.79 -10.27
N GLU A 316 -2.24 1.59 -11.27
CA GLU A 316 -3.15 2.62 -11.79
C GLU A 316 -4.12 3.08 -10.70
N ASN A 317 -4.70 2.15 -9.96
CA ASN A 317 -5.68 2.44 -8.92
C ASN A 317 -5.13 3.34 -7.79
N ARG A 318 -3.80 3.35 -7.56
CA ARG A 318 -3.14 4.29 -6.64
C ARG A 318 -3.50 5.75 -6.92
N MET A 319 -3.48 6.15 -8.18
CA MET A 319 -3.83 7.53 -8.57
C MET A 319 -5.30 7.86 -8.25
N HIS A 320 -6.22 6.92 -8.48
CA HIS A 320 -7.65 7.15 -8.26
C HIS A 320 -8.01 7.20 -6.77
N THR A 321 -7.42 6.32 -5.97
CA THR A 321 -7.63 6.30 -4.52
C THR A 321 -6.99 7.49 -3.81
N ILE A 322 -5.83 7.95 -4.28
CA ILE A 322 -5.17 9.16 -3.80
C ILE A 322 -6.02 10.41 -4.13
N LYS A 323 -6.63 10.48 -5.33
CA LYS A 323 -7.61 11.55 -5.62
C LYS A 323 -8.76 11.57 -4.62
N ALA A 324 -9.30 10.40 -4.28
CA ALA A 324 -10.38 10.29 -3.31
C ALA A 324 -9.97 10.78 -1.92
N ILE A 325 -8.79 10.39 -1.45
CA ILE A 325 -8.23 10.84 -0.16
C ILE A 325 -8.07 12.37 -0.15
N MET A 326 -7.38 12.92 -1.16
CA MET A 326 -7.15 14.36 -1.26
C MET A 326 -8.47 15.14 -1.32
N TYR A 327 -9.41 14.71 -2.15
CA TYR A 327 -10.71 15.37 -2.27
C TYR A 327 -11.51 15.30 -0.97
N ALA A 328 -11.62 14.15 -0.34
CA ALA A 328 -12.41 13.97 0.87
C ALA A 328 -11.87 14.78 2.08
N THR A 329 -10.56 15.00 2.12
CA THR A 329 -9.90 15.68 3.24
C THR A 329 -9.70 17.19 3.02
N LEU A 330 -9.67 17.66 1.78
CA LEU A 330 -9.48 19.08 1.42
C LEU A 330 -10.77 19.83 1.07
N LYS A 331 -11.87 19.11 0.89
CA LYS A 331 -13.18 19.67 0.54
C LYS A 331 -13.77 20.53 1.64
#